data_8ef75f8728dc1c31ee1d0b8566fdc399
#
_entry.id   8ef75f8728dc1c31ee1d0b8566fdc399
#
_cell.length_a   1.000
_cell.length_b   1.000
_cell.length_c   1.000
_cell.angle_alpha   90.00
_cell.angle_beta   90.00
_cell.angle_gamma   90.00
#
_symmetry.space_group_name_H-M   'P 1'
#
loop_
_entity.id
_entity.type
_entity.pdbx_description
1 polymer ?
#
loop_
_entity_poly.entity_id
_entity_poly.type
_entity_poly.pdbx_seq_one_letter_code
_entity_poly.pdbx_strand_id
1 'polypeptide(L)'
;MIEILASTGISESPNSPGWFLVHSIGIGMGILGLVFFLGTAVGMVRFPDFYTRMHAAGKGDTLSTMLMLGGFGLVMMEDFSLGSWLLLLKILGIVLFIFITTPTSSHALMRAAFEDDEMPLGEKDLKKLRQRSRKPRSK
;
A
#
# COMPACT_ATOMS: atom_id res chain seq x y z
N MET A 1 2.12 -23.74 38.09
CA MET A 1 2.78 -23.15 36.92
C MET A 1 1.96 -21.99 36.31
N ILE A 2 0.63 -22.02 36.38
CA ILE A 2 -0.26 -20.93 35.93
C ILE A 2 -0.20 -19.72 36.90
N GLU A 3 -0.07 -19.96 38.24
CA GLU A 3 0.02 -18.87 39.21
C GLU A 3 1.32 -18.06 39.18
N ILE A 4 2.43 -18.67 38.69
CA ILE A 4 3.72 -17.97 38.58
C ILE A 4 3.71 -16.98 37.40
N LEU A 5 2.94 -17.26 36.35
CA LEU A 5 2.78 -16.34 35.19
C LEU A 5 1.85 -15.18 35.54
N ALA A 6 0.92 -15.34 36.47
CA ALA A 6 0.06 -14.27 36.97
C ALA A 6 0.81 -13.25 37.83
N SER A 7 1.94 -13.64 38.46
CA SER A 7 2.73 -12.77 39.30
C SER A 7 3.75 -11.89 38.59
N THR A 8 3.98 -12.11 37.32
CA THR A 8 4.94 -11.35 36.48
C THR A 8 4.36 -10.08 35.84
N GLY A 9 3.16 -9.64 36.27
CA GLY A 9 2.69 -8.26 35.98
C GLY A 9 2.48 -7.88 34.49
N ILE A 10 2.41 -8.86 33.57
CA ILE A 10 2.31 -8.61 32.11
C ILE A 10 0.90 -8.90 31.58
N SER A 11 -0.09 -9.05 32.45
CA SER A 11 -1.48 -8.97 32.04
C SER A 11 -1.95 -7.52 32.12
N GLU A 12 -1.45 -6.67 31.22
CA GLU A 12 -2.10 -5.39 30.98
C GLU A 12 -3.53 -5.67 30.52
N SER A 13 -4.50 -5.21 31.33
CA SER A 13 -5.90 -5.32 30.96
C SER A 13 -6.15 -4.66 29.61
N PRO A 14 -7.07 -5.18 28.78
CA PRO A 14 -7.43 -4.57 27.47
C PRO A 14 -7.84 -3.08 27.58
N ASN A 15 -8.02 -2.58 28.79
CA ASN A 15 -8.44 -1.22 29.11
C ASN A 15 -7.30 -0.33 29.64
N SER A 16 -6.04 -0.78 29.54
CA SER A 16 -4.91 0.05 29.95
C SER A 16 -4.68 1.19 28.93
N PRO A 17 -4.17 2.37 29.39
CA PRO A 17 -3.87 3.49 28.49
C PRO A 17 -2.94 3.11 27.34
N GLY A 18 -2.05 2.15 27.55
CA GLY A 18 -1.12 1.65 26.54
C GLY A 18 -1.84 0.96 25.38
N TRP A 19 -2.79 0.09 25.65
CA TRP A 19 -3.59 -0.59 24.61
C TRP A 19 -4.43 0.39 23.80
N PHE A 20 -5.01 1.39 24.46
CA PHE A 20 -5.77 2.43 23.77
C PHE A 20 -4.90 3.18 22.76
N LEU A 21 -3.66 3.49 23.11
CA LEU A 21 -2.70 4.12 22.18
C LEU A 21 -2.37 3.19 21.00
N VAL A 22 -2.10 1.92 21.24
CA VAL A 22 -1.79 0.94 20.18
C VAL A 22 -2.96 0.82 19.19
N HIS A 23 -4.18 0.70 19.69
CA HIS A 23 -5.37 0.63 18.84
C HIS A 23 -5.60 1.92 18.06
N SER A 24 -5.41 3.09 18.69
CA SER A 24 -5.55 4.39 18.03
C SER A 24 -4.54 4.57 16.91
N ILE A 25 -3.30 4.15 17.13
CA ILE A 25 -2.25 4.16 16.10
C ILE A 25 -2.60 3.19 14.96
N GLY A 26 -3.06 1.98 15.28
CA GLY A 26 -3.47 0.99 14.28
C GLY A 26 -4.61 1.48 13.40
N ILE A 27 -5.65 2.08 14.00
CA ILE A 27 -6.77 2.69 13.28
C ILE A 27 -6.28 3.86 12.41
N GLY A 28 -5.43 4.73 12.95
CA GLY A 28 -4.85 5.85 12.21
C GLY A 28 -4.04 5.39 11.00
N MET A 29 -3.23 4.35 11.15
CA MET A 29 -2.48 3.72 10.04
C MET A 29 -3.43 3.13 9.00
N GLY A 30 -4.50 2.45 9.42
CA GLY A 30 -5.49 1.89 8.51
C GLY A 30 -6.20 2.97 7.68
N ILE A 31 -6.65 4.05 8.32
CA ILE A 31 -7.27 5.20 7.64
C ILE A 31 -6.29 5.86 6.67
N LEU A 32 -5.05 6.09 7.09
CA LEU A 32 -4.03 6.67 6.24
C LEU A 32 -3.74 5.78 5.02
N GLY A 33 -3.64 4.46 5.22
CA GLY A 33 -3.50 3.49 4.14
C GLY A 33 -4.66 3.55 3.15
N LEU A 34 -5.90 3.68 3.64
CA LEU A 34 -7.08 3.83 2.79
C LEU A 34 -7.05 5.12 1.97
N VAL A 35 -6.63 6.24 2.55
CA VAL A 35 -6.48 7.52 1.85
C VAL A 35 -5.42 7.40 0.74
N PHE A 36 -4.28 6.77 1.00
CA PHE A 36 -3.26 6.50 -0.02
C PHE A 36 -3.77 5.58 -1.13
N PHE A 37 -4.53 4.56 -0.78
CA PHE A 37 -5.14 3.65 -1.75
C PHE A 37 -6.11 4.38 -2.69
N LEU A 38 -7.00 5.20 -2.13
CA LEU A 38 -7.92 6.03 -2.91
C LEU A 38 -7.16 7.04 -3.78
N GLY A 39 -6.11 7.68 -3.26
CA GLY A 39 -5.25 8.57 -4.02
C GLY A 39 -4.61 7.88 -5.21
N THR A 40 -4.13 6.65 -5.03
CA THR A 40 -3.56 5.82 -6.10
C THR A 40 -4.62 5.45 -7.14
N ALA A 41 -5.83 5.07 -6.72
CA ALA A 41 -6.93 4.75 -7.61
C ALA A 41 -7.32 5.95 -8.49
N VAL A 42 -7.44 7.14 -7.91
CA VAL A 42 -7.68 8.39 -8.64
C VAL A 42 -6.52 8.72 -9.58
N GLY A 43 -5.28 8.52 -9.13
CA GLY A 43 -4.09 8.72 -9.95
C GLY A 43 -4.10 7.84 -11.21
N MET A 44 -4.44 6.55 -11.08
CA MET A 44 -4.53 5.62 -12.21
C MET A 44 -5.52 6.08 -13.28
N VAL A 45 -6.64 6.68 -12.90
CA VAL A 45 -7.64 7.18 -13.86
C VAL A 45 -7.21 8.49 -14.51
N ARG A 46 -6.46 9.32 -13.80
CA ARG A 46 -6.15 10.69 -14.22
C ARG A 46 -4.84 10.83 -14.99
N PHE A 47 -3.90 9.93 -14.83
CA PHE A 47 -2.63 10.01 -15.56
C PHE A 47 -2.78 9.60 -17.02
N PRO A 48 -2.20 10.37 -17.98
CA PRO A 48 -2.36 10.13 -19.40
C PRO A 48 -1.53 8.94 -19.92
N ASP A 49 -0.39 8.64 -19.28
CA ASP A 49 0.56 7.65 -19.76
C ASP A 49 0.48 6.33 -19.00
N PHE A 50 0.55 5.21 -19.72
CA PHE A 50 0.59 3.87 -19.13
C PHE A 50 1.73 3.71 -18.11
N TYR A 51 2.93 4.17 -18.43
CA TYR A 51 4.11 4.07 -17.55
C TYR A 51 3.95 4.87 -16.26
N THR A 52 3.40 6.07 -16.35
CA THR A 52 3.12 6.92 -15.19
C THR A 52 2.07 6.28 -14.28
N ARG A 53 1.04 5.65 -14.88
CA ARG A 53 0.01 4.88 -14.15
C ARG A 53 0.64 3.69 -13.41
N MET A 54 1.46 2.89 -14.10
CA MET A 54 2.12 1.73 -13.49
C MET A 54 3.08 2.12 -12.37
N HIS A 55 3.80 3.23 -12.53
CA HIS A 55 4.69 3.73 -11.50
C HIS A 55 3.94 4.21 -10.25
N ALA A 56 2.84 4.93 -10.44
CA ALA A 56 1.98 5.40 -9.35
C ALA A 56 1.29 4.22 -8.66
N ALA A 57 0.76 3.26 -9.43
CA ALA A 57 0.14 2.06 -8.91
C ALA A 57 1.12 1.25 -8.05
N GLY A 58 2.31 0.94 -8.58
CA GLY A 58 3.29 0.11 -7.86
C GLY A 58 3.76 0.70 -6.54
N LYS A 59 3.94 2.02 -6.44
CA LYS A 59 4.32 2.69 -5.19
C LYS A 59 3.16 2.90 -4.24
N GLY A 60 2.01 3.32 -4.78
CA GLY A 60 0.84 3.62 -3.97
C GLY A 60 0.19 2.36 -3.40
N ASP A 61 0.10 1.30 -4.19
CA ASP A 61 -0.49 0.04 -3.77
C ASP A 61 0.31 -0.62 -2.65
N THR A 62 1.63 -0.75 -2.80
CA THR A 62 2.50 -1.31 -1.74
C THR A 62 2.44 -0.52 -0.45
N LEU A 63 2.55 0.81 -0.51
CA LEU A 63 2.53 1.65 0.68
C LEU A 63 1.17 1.59 1.40
N SER A 64 0.07 1.70 0.65
CA SER A 64 -1.28 1.62 1.21
C SER A 64 -1.56 0.26 1.84
N THR A 65 -1.18 -0.82 1.17
CA THR A 65 -1.37 -2.19 1.66
C THR A 65 -0.55 -2.44 2.94
N MET A 66 0.71 -1.99 2.99
CA MET A 66 1.54 -2.10 4.19
C MET A 66 0.93 -1.33 5.38
N LEU A 67 0.43 -0.12 5.14
CA LEU A 67 -0.22 0.67 6.19
C LEU A 67 -1.53 0.03 6.66
N MET A 68 -2.37 -0.45 5.74
CA MET A 68 -3.64 -1.09 6.08
C MET A 68 -3.44 -2.40 6.84
N LEU A 69 -2.58 -3.29 6.36
CA LEU A 69 -2.31 -4.57 7.01
C LEU A 69 -1.55 -4.39 8.32
N GLY A 70 -0.59 -3.47 8.37
CA GLY A 70 0.11 -3.14 9.61
C GLY A 70 -0.84 -2.56 10.66
N GLY A 71 -1.70 -1.63 10.26
CA GLY A 71 -2.74 -1.07 11.12
C GLY A 71 -3.71 -2.12 11.63
N PHE A 72 -4.18 -3.01 10.74
CA PHE A 72 -5.04 -4.13 11.10
C PHE A 72 -4.36 -5.08 12.09
N GLY A 73 -3.07 -5.40 11.86
CA GLY A 73 -2.28 -6.21 12.79
C GLY A 73 -2.20 -5.63 14.19
N LEU A 74 -2.00 -4.32 14.31
CA LEU A 74 -1.97 -3.63 15.59
C LEU A 74 -3.34 -3.63 16.30
N VAL A 75 -4.42 -3.44 15.54
CA VAL A 75 -5.79 -3.46 16.09
C VAL A 75 -6.20 -4.85 16.56
N MET A 76 -5.72 -5.91 15.89
CA MET A 76 -6.03 -7.30 16.25
C MET A 76 -5.17 -7.85 17.38
N MET A 77 -4.17 -7.13 17.85
CA MET A 77 -3.43 -7.49 19.06
C MET A 77 -4.28 -7.19 20.29
N GLU A 78 -4.72 -8.24 20.98
CA GLU A 78 -5.47 -8.12 22.24
C GLU A 78 -4.55 -8.25 23.46
N ASP A 79 -3.47 -9.00 23.34
CA ASP A 79 -2.50 -9.28 24.40
C ASP A 79 -1.11 -9.64 23.80
N PHE A 80 -0.11 -9.76 24.66
CA PHE A 80 1.23 -10.25 24.27
C PHE A 80 1.31 -11.79 24.30
N SER A 81 0.23 -12.48 23.94
CA SER A 81 0.21 -13.94 23.87
C SER A 81 0.97 -14.45 22.63
N LEU A 82 1.31 -15.74 22.68
CA LEU A 82 1.89 -16.42 21.53
C LEU A 82 0.98 -16.34 20.29
N GLY A 83 -0.35 -16.31 20.48
CA GLY A 83 -1.33 -16.17 19.43
C GLY A 83 -1.21 -14.83 18.68
N SER A 84 -1.10 -13.74 19.42
CA SER A 84 -0.92 -12.39 18.86
C SER A 84 0.40 -12.24 18.10
N TRP A 85 1.48 -12.83 18.59
CA TRP A 85 2.77 -12.87 17.89
C TRP A 85 2.70 -13.68 16.60
N LEU A 86 2.03 -14.83 16.60
CA LEU A 86 1.82 -15.63 15.39
C LEU A 86 0.97 -14.90 14.36
N LEU A 87 -0.02 -14.13 14.80
CA LEU A 87 -0.85 -13.29 13.93
C LEU A 87 -0.01 -12.20 13.27
N LEU A 88 0.81 -11.48 14.04
CA LEU A 88 1.74 -10.48 13.49
C LEU A 88 2.71 -11.09 12.48
N LEU A 89 3.27 -12.26 12.79
CA LEU A 89 4.18 -12.96 11.90
C LEU A 89 3.49 -13.35 10.58
N LYS A 90 2.23 -13.79 10.62
CA LYS A 90 1.44 -14.07 9.41
C LYS A 90 1.22 -12.81 8.58
N ILE A 91 0.84 -11.70 9.21
CA ILE A 91 0.64 -10.42 8.53
C ILE A 91 1.95 -9.94 7.92
N LEU A 92 3.06 -10.02 8.65
CA LEU A 92 4.38 -9.67 8.15
C LEU A 92 4.77 -10.52 6.94
N GLY A 93 4.49 -11.83 6.98
CA GLY A 93 4.71 -12.74 5.85
C GLY A 93 3.91 -12.34 4.61
N ILE A 94 2.65 -11.95 4.77
CA ILE A 94 1.80 -11.46 3.68
C ILE A 94 2.35 -10.15 3.11
N VAL A 95 2.72 -9.19 3.95
CA VAL A 95 3.30 -7.91 3.54
C VAL A 95 4.59 -8.12 2.76
N LEU A 96 5.48 -8.98 3.27
CA LEU A 96 6.74 -9.33 2.61
C LEU A 96 6.50 -9.98 1.25
N PHE A 97 5.54 -10.89 1.17
CA PHE A 97 5.15 -11.54 -0.09
C PHE A 97 4.66 -10.52 -1.13
N ILE A 98 3.77 -9.60 -0.73
CA ILE A 98 3.28 -8.53 -1.60
C ILE A 98 4.44 -7.63 -2.04
N PHE A 99 5.34 -7.27 -1.13
CA PHE A 99 6.48 -6.41 -1.41
C PHE A 99 7.44 -7.02 -2.47
N ILE A 100 7.63 -8.33 -2.44
CA ILE A 100 8.46 -9.04 -3.44
C ILE A 100 7.71 -9.24 -4.76
N THR A 101 6.41 -9.50 -4.70
CA THR A 101 5.59 -9.82 -5.88
C THR A 101 5.28 -8.57 -6.73
N THR A 102 5.07 -7.43 -6.10
CA THR A 102 4.70 -6.17 -6.79
C THR A 102 5.72 -5.72 -7.84
N PRO A 103 7.04 -5.64 -7.56
CA PRO A 103 8.01 -5.26 -8.59
C PRO A 103 8.11 -6.28 -9.71
N THR A 104 7.94 -7.57 -9.42
CA THR A 104 7.97 -8.63 -10.44
C THR A 104 6.79 -8.50 -11.41
N SER A 105 5.59 -8.29 -10.88
CA SER A 105 4.37 -8.08 -11.67
C SER A 105 4.45 -6.81 -12.51
N SER A 106 4.94 -5.71 -11.94
CA SER A 106 5.11 -4.44 -12.66
C SER A 106 6.12 -4.58 -13.81
N HIS A 107 7.18 -5.35 -13.61
CA HIS A 107 8.18 -5.58 -14.65
C HIS A 107 7.62 -6.43 -15.81
N ALA A 108 6.83 -7.45 -15.50
CA ALA A 108 6.16 -8.27 -16.51
C ALA A 108 5.15 -7.45 -17.34
N LEU A 109 4.35 -6.58 -16.68
CA LEU A 109 3.40 -5.70 -17.36
C LEU A 109 4.10 -4.66 -18.24
N MET A 110 5.20 -4.05 -17.78
CA MET A 110 5.98 -3.13 -18.60
C MET A 110 6.55 -3.82 -19.84
N ARG A 111 7.01 -5.06 -19.70
CA ARG A 111 7.56 -5.83 -20.82
C ARG A 111 6.48 -6.15 -21.84
N ALA A 112 5.29 -6.57 -21.41
CA ALA A 112 4.16 -6.80 -22.30
C ALA A 112 3.72 -5.51 -23.03
N ALA A 113 3.72 -4.37 -22.35
CA ALA A 113 3.40 -3.09 -22.97
C ALA A 113 4.42 -2.66 -24.04
N PHE A 114 5.70 -3.02 -23.89
CA PHE A 114 6.71 -2.80 -24.92
C PHE A 114 6.48 -3.68 -26.17
N GLU A 115 5.99 -4.90 -25.99
CA GLU A 115 5.69 -5.81 -27.10
C GLU A 115 4.46 -5.35 -27.91
N ASP A 116 3.53 -4.60 -27.27
CA ASP A 116 2.33 -4.04 -27.89
C ASP A 116 2.53 -2.61 -28.46
N ASP A 117 3.78 -2.16 -28.67
CA ASP A 117 4.13 -0.82 -29.20
C ASP A 117 3.62 0.38 -28.34
N GLU A 118 3.18 0.15 -27.12
CA GLU A 118 2.84 1.20 -26.14
C GLU A 118 4.12 1.86 -25.60
N MET A 119 4.80 2.62 -26.46
CA MET A 119 6.02 3.34 -26.05
C MET A 119 5.71 4.52 -25.13
N PRO A 120 6.56 4.79 -24.12
CA PRO A 120 6.41 6.00 -23.29
C PRO A 120 6.48 7.24 -24.19
N LEU A 121 5.54 8.15 -24.01
CA LEU A 121 5.50 9.42 -24.72
C LEU A 121 6.81 10.19 -24.48
N GLY A 122 7.69 10.16 -25.44
CA GLY A 122 8.93 10.93 -25.42
C GLY A 122 8.66 12.44 -25.44
N GLU A 123 9.59 13.23 -24.96
CA GLU A 123 9.47 14.70 -24.92
C GLU A 123 9.15 15.30 -26.31
N LYS A 124 9.64 14.67 -27.37
CA LYS A 124 9.37 15.05 -28.77
C LYS A 124 7.90 14.83 -29.17
N ASP A 125 7.28 13.76 -28.67
CA ASP A 125 5.89 13.44 -28.99
C ASP A 125 4.93 14.30 -28.18
N LEU A 126 5.27 14.62 -26.94
CA LEU A 126 4.55 15.60 -26.13
C LEU A 126 4.57 17.00 -26.78
N LYS A 127 5.71 17.42 -27.37
CA LYS A 127 5.80 18.66 -28.12
C LYS A 127 4.93 18.64 -29.37
N LYS A 128 4.90 17.53 -30.12
CA LYS A 128 4.02 17.35 -31.28
C LYS A 128 2.54 17.38 -30.92
N LEU A 129 2.15 16.73 -29.83
CA LEU A 129 0.77 16.73 -29.34
C LEU A 129 0.33 18.13 -28.90
N ARG A 130 1.19 18.87 -28.17
CA ARG A 130 0.96 20.28 -27.81
C ARG A 130 0.81 21.19 -29.05
N GLN A 131 1.60 20.98 -30.08
CA GLN A 131 1.49 21.75 -31.33
C GLN A 131 0.21 21.43 -32.09
N ARG A 132 -0.23 20.17 -32.12
CA ARG A 132 -1.51 19.76 -32.73
C ARG A 132 -2.72 20.34 -32.01
N SER A 133 -2.67 20.37 -30.68
CA SER A 133 -3.74 20.95 -29.84
C SER A 133 -3.85 22.48 -29.98
N ARG A 134 -2.77 23.17 -30.35
CA ARG A 134 -2.76 24.63 -30.57
C ARG A 134 -3.14 25.07 -32.00
N LYS A 135 -3.20 24.14 -32.94
CA LYS A 135 -3.67 24.46 -34.30
C LYS A 135 -5.20 24.53 -34.28
N PRO A 136 -5.81 25.71 -34.55
CA PRO A 136 -7.26 25.81 -34.65
C PRO A 136 -7.72 24.89 -35.78
N ARG A 137 -8.78 24.12 -35.54
CA ARG A 137 -9.48 23.36 -36.58
C ARG A 137 -9.95 24.36 -37.62
N SER A 138 -9.23 24.51 -38.68
CA SER A 138 -9.73 25.18 -39.90
C SER A 138 -10.91 24.35 -40.40
N LYS A 139 -12.08 24.94 -40.36
CA LYS A 139 -13.30 24.42 -40.98
C LYS A 139 -13.10 24.35 -42.49
#